data_eebeb0b11622a09eab87135b7fa9fc91
#
_entry.id   eebeb0b11622a09eab87135b7fa9fc91
#
_cell.length_a   1.000
_cell.length_b   1.000
_cell.length_c   1.000
_cell.angle_alpha   90.00
_cell.angle_beta   90.00
_cell.angle_gamma   90.00
#
_symmetry.space_group_name_H-M   'P 1'
#
loop_
_entity.id
_entity.type
_entity.pdbx_description
1 polymer ?
#
loop_
_entity_poly.entity_id
_entity_poly.type
_entity_poly.pdbx_seq_one_letter_code
_entity_poly.pdbx_strand_id
1 'polypeptide(L)'
;EDMILAAKSLIDMGAKNVLIKGGHNKSKFVIDIFVNKIEIVKFKSKRYKTKNTHGTGCTLSSAITSFYSCGKTLKKSCEMAIKYVNQAISSGPKFGKGNGPINHLNTFIINKKFK
;
A
#
# COMPACT_ATOMS: atom_id res chain seq x y z
N GLU A 1 9.79 15.74 1.06
CA GLU A 1 10.92 16.08 0.17
C GLU A 1 11.94 14.94 0.13
N ASP A 2 12.38 14.43 1.27
CA ASP A 2 13.38 13.35 1.39
C ASP A 2 12.97 12.06 0.68
N MET A 3 11.68 11.70 0.72
CA MET A 3 11.16 10.52 0.03
C MET A 3 11.32 10.62 -1.50
N ILE A 4 11.12 11.81 -2.06
CA ILE A 4 11.29 12.03 -3.51
C ILE A 4 12.77 11.95 -3.89
N LEU A 5 13.68 12.49 -3.06
CA LEU A 5 15.12 12.39 -3.28
C LEU A 5 15.58 10.93 -3.22
N ALA A 6 15.11 10.17 -2.25
CA ALA A 6 15.40 8.74 -2.14
C ALA A 6 14.90 7.96 -3.37
N ALA A 7 13.69 8.24 -3.83
CA ALA A 7 13.14 7.61 -5.03
C ALA A 7 13.96 7.94 -6.29
N LYS A 8 14.39 9.19 -6.45
CA LYS A 8 15.23 9.62 -7.57
C LYS A 8 16.59 8.92 -7.54
N SER A 9 17.20 8.77 -6.37
CA SER A 9 18.47 8.02 -6.25
C SER A 9 18.32 6.58 -6.70
N LEU A 10 17.20 5.92 -6.37
CA LEU A 10 16.94 4.56 -6.83
C LEU A 10 16.72 4.48 -8.35
N ILE A 11 16.10 5.49 -8.94
CA ILE A 11 15.93 5.59 -10.40
C ILE A 11 17.29 5.79 -11.07
N ASP A 12 18.18 6.60 -10.52
CA ASP A 12 19.53 6.82 -11.02
C ASP A 12 20.37 5.53 -10.94
N MET A 13 20.10 4.68 -9.95
CA MET A 13 20.70 3.34 -9.83
C MET A 13 20.13 2.31 -10.81
N GLY A 14 19.12 2.66 -11.61
CA GLY A 14 18.56 1.81 -12.66
C GLY A 14 17.12 1.34 -12.45
N ALA A 15 16.46 1.70 -11.36
CA ALA A 15 15.05 1.39 -11.18
C ALA A 15 14.18 2.15 -12.19
N LYS A 16 13.26 1.47 -12.87
CA LYS A 16 12.33 2.12 -13.80
C LYS A 16 11.19 2.83 -13.10
N ASN A 17 10.71 2.26 -12.02
CA ASN A 17 9.62 2.77 -11.18
C ASN A 17 9.94 2.49 -9.71
N VAL A 18 9.56 3.39 -8.84
CA VAL A 18 9.77 3.29 -7.39
C VAL A 18 8.48 3.65 -6.67
N LEU A 19 8.07 2.84 -5.72
CA LEU A 19 7.02 3.17 -4.75
C LEU A 19 7.65 3.31 -3.37
N ILE A 20 7.71 4.53 -2.85
CA ILE A 20 8.15 4.80 -1.49
C ILE A 20 6.94 4.82 -0.57
N LYS A 21 6.97 3.96 0.45
CA LYS A 21 5.94 3.89 1.46
C LYS A 21 6.15 4.97 2.52
N GLY A 22 5.07 5.71 2.80
CA GLY A 22 5.03 6.62 3.93
C GLY A 22 4.73 5.92 5.25
N GLY A 23 4.42 6.70 6.28
CA GLY A 23 3.93 6.17 7.54
C GLY A 23 4.83 6.37 8.75
N HIS A 24 6.04 6.87 8.56
CA HIS A 24 6.99 7.09 9.65
C HIS A 24 6.73 8.39 10.45
N ASN A 25 5.97 9.32 9.93
CA ASN A 25 5.57 10.52 10.66
C ASN A 25 4.26 10.30 11.45
N LYS A 26 4.00 11.18 12.43
CA LYS A 26 2.79 11.11 13.29
C LYS A 26 1.55 11.80 12.69
N SER A 27 1.55 12.09 11.40
CA SER A 27 0.42 12.74 10.72
C SER A 27 -0.85 11.88 10.72
N LYS A 28 -2.01 12.52 10.62
CA LYS A 28 -3.32 11.86 10.44
C LYS A 28 -3.43 11.11 9.10
N PHE A 29 -2.53 11.40 8.17
CA PHE A 29 -2.50 10.81 6.85
C PHE A 29 -1.17 10.13 6.59
N VAL A 30 -1.21 9.09 5.77
CA VAL A 30 -0.06 8.43 5.19
C VAL A 30 0.03 8.85 3.73
N ILE A 31 1.22 9.21 3.28
CA ILE A 31 1.48 9.56 1.88
C ILE A 31 2.49 8.55 1.34
N ASP A 32 2.07 7.79 0.35
CA ASP A 32 2.92 6.92 -0.44
C ASP A 32 3.25 7.63 -1.76
N ILE A 33 4.45 7.50 -2.28
CA ILE A 33 4.89 8.24 -3.46
C ILE A 33 5.36 7.26 -4.52
N PHE A 34 4.70 7.28 -5.67
CA PHE A 34 5.13 6.58 -6.88
C PHE A 34 5.94 7.54 -7.76
N VAL A 35 7.13 7.12 -8.16
CA VAL A 35 8.06 7.93 -8.96
C VAL A 35 8.59 7.10 -10.12
N ASN A 36 8.62 7.71 -11.28
CA ASN A 36 9.39 7.25 -12.43
C ASN A 36 10.02 8.45 -13.17
N LYS A 37 10.62 8.23 -14.34
CA LYS A 37 11.25 9.30 -15.13
C LYS A 37 10.27 10.34 -15.67
N ILE A 38 8.96 10.03 -15.69
CA ILE A 38 7.93 10.84 -16.35
C ILE A 38 7.11 11.61 -15.30
N GLU A 39 6.79 10.96 -14.18
CA GLU A 39 5.81 11.50 -13.22
C GLU A 39 6.16 11.18 -11.75
N ILE A 40 5.61 12.01 -10.88
CA ILE A 40 5.59 11.80 -9.43
C ILE A 40 4.13 11.83 -8.99
N VAL A 41 3.64 10.75 -8.41
CA VAL A 41 2.26 10.62 -7.95
C VAL A 41 2.22 10.35 -6.46
N LYS A 42 1.42 11.13 -5.74
CA LYS A 42 1.22 10.98 -4.29
C LYS A 42 -0.11 10.30 -4.03
N PHE A 43 -0.08 9.20 -3.28
CA PHE A 43 -1.28 8.51 -2.79
C PHE A 43 -1.47 8.85 -1.32
N LYS A 44 -2.55 9.57 -1.01
CA LYS A 44 -2.89 9.97 0.35
C LYS A 44 -3.91 9.01 0.94
N SER A 45 -3.61 8.47 2.11
CA SER A 45 -4.46 7.53 2.83
C SER A 45 -4.68 8.00 4.27
N LYS A 46 -5.81 7.63 4.86
CA LYS A 46 -6.07 7.85 6.27
C LYS A 46 -5.18 6.91 7.11
N ARG A 47 -4.61 7.44 8.19
CA ARG A 47 -3.91 6.60 9.16
C ARG A 47 -4.91 5.93 10.10
N TYR A 48 -4.78 4.64 10.28
CA TYR A 48 -5.54 3.87 11.26
C TYR A 48 -4.70 3.63 12.51
N LYS A 49 -5.28 3.91 13.69
CA LYS A 49 -4.65 3.60 14.98
C LYS A 49 -4.90 2.13 15.30
N THR A 50 -4.00 1.26 14.91
CA THR A 50 -4.10 -0.17 15.16
C THR A 50 -2.72 -0.80 15.32
N LYS A 51 -2.64 -1.88 16.10
CA LYS A 51 -1.46 -2.75 16.18
C LYS A 51 -1.47 -3.86 15.12
N ASN A 52 -2.58 -4.03 14.40
CA ASN A 52 -2.78 -5.12 13.44
C ASN A 52 -2.20 -4.72 12.08
N THR A 53 -0.88 -4.71 11.98
CA THR A 53 -0.14 -4.28 10.78
C THR A 53 0.81 -5.34 10.25
N HIS A 54 0.79 -6.54 10.85
CA HIS A 54 1.66 -7.64 10.40
C HIS A 54 1.28 -8.10 9.00
N GLY A 55 2.29 -8.21 8.13
CA GLY A 55 2.12 -8.64 6.75
C GLY A 55 1.72 -7.54 5.76
N THR A 56 1.66 -6.27 6.18
CA THR A 56 1.26 -5.13 5.33
C THR A 56 2.12 -4.98 4.08
N GLY A 57 3.44 -5.02 4.22
CA GLY A 57 4.37 -4.88 3.09
C GLY A 57 4.27 -6.03 2.10
N CYS A 58 4.25 -7.27 2.59
CA CYS A 58 4.10 -8.46 1.76
C CYS A 58 2.76 -8.47 1.00
N THR A 59 1.68 -8.08 1.67
CA THR A 59 0.35 -7.97 1.08
C THR A 59 0.32 -6.90 0.01
N LEU A 60 0.94 -5.74 0.25
CA LEU A 60 1.02 -4.67 -0.74
C LEU A 60 1.75 -5.14 -2.01
N SER A 61 2.91 -5.76 -1.89
CA SER A 61 3.68 -6.26 -3.03
C SER A 61 2.91 -7.32 -3.82
N SER A 62 2.25 -8.24 -3.13
CA SER A 62 1.43 -9.29 -3.74
C SER A 62 0.22 -8.70 -4.46
N ALA A 63 -0.45 -7.73 -3.88
CA ALA A 63 -1.59 -7.05 -4.48
C ALA A 63 -1.18 -6.25 -5.73
N ILE A 64 -0.07 -5.51 -5.68
CA ILE A 64 0.47 -4.81 -6.86
C ILE A 64 0.71 -5.80 -7.99
N THR A 65 1.40 -6.91 -7.71
CA THR A 65 1.69 -7.96 -8.70
C THR A 65 0.41 -8.52 -9.30
N SER A 66 -0.59 -8.81 -8.47
CA SER A 66 -1.88 -9.35 -8.92
C SER A 66 -2.61 -8.38 -9.86
N PHE A 67 -2.75 -7.12 -9.48
CA PHE A 67 -3.41 -6.13 -10.34
C PHE A 67 -2.64 -5.86 -11.63
N TYR A 68 -1.32 -5.82 -11.56
CA TYR A 68 -0.48 -5.64 -12.74
C TYR A 68 -0.59 -6.82 -13.71
N SER A 69 -0.60 -8.05 -13.22
CA SER A 69 -0.78 -9.25 -14.03
C SER A 69 -2.17 -9.34 -14.68
N CYS A 70 -3.17 -8.67 -14.10
CA CYS A 70 -4.51 -8.53 -14.68
C CYS A 70 -4.63 -7.41 -15.73
N GLY A 71 -3.52 -6.83 -16.16
CA GLY A 71 -3.48 -5.84 -17.25
C GLY A 71 -3.66 -4.39 -16.81
N LYS A 72 -3.64 -4.09 -15.51
CA LYS A 72 -3.63 -2.70 -15.02
C LYS A 72 -2.25 -2.07 -15.23
N THR A 73 -2.20 -0.74 -15.42
CA THR A 73 -0.92 -0.02 -15.38
C THR A 73 -0.27 -0.16 -14.02
N LEU A 74 1.05 -0.02 -13.94
CA LEU A 74 1.75 -0.15 -12.66
C LEU A 74 1.29 0.91 -11.65
N LYS A 75 1.09 2.15 -12.08
CA LYS A 75 0.53 3.22 -11.25
C LYS A 75 -0.86 2.86 -10.71
N LYS A 76 -1.76 2.37 -11.56
CA LYS A 76 -3.11 1.95 -11.14
C LYS A 76 -3.06 0.73 -10.22
N SER A 77 -2.15 -0.20 -10.48
CA SER A 77 -1.92 -1.36 -9.59
C SER A 77 -1.48 -0.93 -8.19
N CYS A 78 -0.58 0.05 -8.09
CA CYS A 78 -0.18 0.63 -6.81
C CYS A 78 -1.35 1.30 -6.09
N GLU A 79 -2.14 2.12 -6.78
CA GLU A 79 -3.31 2.78 -6.22
C GLU A 79 -4.32 1.77 -5.66
N MET A 80 -4.66 0.75 -6.43
CA MET A 80 -5.61 -0.29 -6.04
C MET A 80 -5.09 -1.14 -4.88
N ALA A 81 -3.81 -1.50 -4.91
CA ALA A 81 -3.17 -2.27 -3.85
C ALA A 81 -3.12 -1.48 -2.53
N ILE A 82 -2.82 -0.19 -2.56
CA ILE A 82 -2.84 0.68 -1.38
C ILE A 82 -4.26 0.73 -0.77
N LYS A 83 -5.30 0.86 -1.58
CA LYS A 83 -6.69 0.82 -1.12
C LYS A 83 -7.02 -0.52 -0.46
N TYR A 84 -6.65 -1.62 -1.09
CA TYR A 84 -6.88 -2.97 -0.56
C TYR A 84 -6.21 -3.15 0.81
N VAL A 85 -4.94 -2.77 0.93
CA VAL A 85 -4.18 -2.88 2.19
C VAL A 85 -4.78 -2.00 3.28
N ASN A 86 -5.20 -0.78 2.96
CA ASN A 86 -5.84 0.12 3.92
C ASN A 86 -7.16 -0.47 4.46
N GLN A 87 -7.97 -1.08 3.61
CA GLN A 87 -9.18 -1.79 4.04
C GLN A 87 -8.84 -3.00 4.92
N ALA A 88 -7.80 -3.74 4.58
CA ALA A 88 -7.32 -4.87 5.36
C ALA A 88 -6.83 -4.45 6.76
N ILE A 89 -6.14 -3.33 6.86
CA ILE A 89 -5.69 -2.75 8.14
C ILE A 89 -6.88 -2.28 8.97
N SER A 90 -7.81 -1.54 8.38
CA SER A 90 -8.96 -0.95 9.09
C SER A 90 -9.94 -2.00 9.61
N SER A 91 -10.00 -3.15 9.00
CA SER A 91 -10.88 -4.27 9.35
C SER A 91 -10.14 -5.45 9.96
N GLY A 92 -8.89 -5.25 10.41
CA GLY A 92 -8.06 -6.31 10.98
C GLY A 92 -8.67 -6.94 12.22
N PRO A 93 -8.65 -8.28 12.33
CA PRO A 93 -9.14 -8.98 13.51
C PRO A 93 -8.19 -8.74 14.69
N LYS A 94 -8.76 -8.68 15.89
CA LYS A 94 -7.98 -8.53 17.13
C LYS A 94 -7.57 -9.90 17.63
N PHE A 95 -6.54 -10.50 17.04
CA PHE A 95 -6.01 -11.78 17.47
C PHE A 95 -4.74 -11.60 18.31
N GLY A 96 -4.69 -12.24 19.47
CA GLY A 96 -3.53 -12.25 20.34
C GLY A 96 -3.22 -10.90 21.01
N LYS A 97 -2.03 -10.80 21.61
CA LYS A 97 -1.56 -9.64 22.38
C LYS A 97 -0.48 -8.82 21.68
N GLY A 98 0.08 -9.32 20.59
CA GLY A 98 1.12 -8.67 19.81
C GLY A 98 0.56 -7.87 18.63
N ASN A 99 1.42 -7.60 17.65
CA ASN A 99 1.02 -7.02 16.38
C ASN A 99 0.23 -8.06 15.58
N GLY A 100 -1.09 -7.91 15.54
CA GLY A 100 -1.99 -8.84 14.87
C GLY A 100 -1.95 -8.71 13.34
N PRO A 101 -2.56 -9.69 12.63
CA PRO A 101 -2.65 -9.68 11.19
C PRO A 101 -3.65 -8.66 10.68
N ILE A 102 -3.47 -8.26 9.42
CA ILE A 102 -4.49 -7.54 8.66
C ILE A 102 -5.57 -8.49 8.14
N ASN A 103 -6.73 -7.98 7.77
CA ASN A 103 -7.83 -8.79 7.26
C ASN A 103 -7.71 -8.98 5.74
N HIS A 104 -7.10 -10.08 5.31
CA HIS A 104 -6.96 -10.42 3.88
C HIS A 104 -8.30 -10.66 3.17
N LEU A 105 -9.32 -11.07 3.91
CA LEU A 105 -10.65 -11.40 3.37
C LEU A 105 -11.62 -10.21 3.36
N ASN A 106 -11.14 -8.99 3.62
CA ASN A 106 -11.99 -7.80 3.73
C ASN A 106 -12.92 -7.61 2.51
N THR A 107 -12.43 -7.89 1.33
CA THR A 107 -13.19 -7.74 0.07
C THR A 107 -14.33 -8.76 -0.03
N PHE A 108 -14.14 -9.97 0.45
CA PHE A 108 -15.17 -11.01 0.45
C PHE A 108 -16.30 -10.73 1.44
N ILE A 109 -15.99 -10.08 2.56
CA ILE A 109 -16.99 -9.71 3.57
C ILE A 109 -17.82 -8.51 3.11
N ILE A 110 -17.20 -7.54 2.45
CA ILE A 110 -17.86 -6.32 1.97
C ILE A 110 -18.72 -6.60 0.74
N ASN A 111 -18.26 -7.45 -0.16
CA ASN A 111 -18.98 -7.81 -1.37
C ASN A 111 -19.73 -9.15 -1.19
N LYS A 112 -20.82 -9.16 -0.42
CA LYS A 112 -21.77 -10.30 -0.40
C LYS A 112 -22.34 -10.67 -1.78
N LYS A 113 -21.89 -10.02 -2.85
CA LYS A 113 -22.27 -10.27 -4.24
C LYS A 113 -21.50 -11.40 -4.92
N PHE A 114 -20.50 -11.97 -4.28
CA PHE A 114 -19.83 -13.18 -4.75
C PHE A 114 -20.46 -14.43 -4.11
N LYS A 115 -21.74 -14.58 -4.34
CA LYS A 115 -22.41 -15.87 -4.18
C LYS A 115 -22.65 -16.47 -5.55
#